data_2e29c8c274c52282dcaa8afb87a7bde8
#
_entry.id   2e29c8c274c52282dcaa8afb87a7bde8
#
_cell.length_a   1.000
_cell.length_b   1.000
_cell.length_c   1.000
_cell.angle_alpha   90.00
_cell.angle_beta   90.00
_cell.angle_gamma   90.00
#
_symmetry.space_group_name_H-M   'P 1'
#
loop_
_entity.id
_entity.type
_entity.pdbx_description
1 polymer ?
#
loop_
_entity_poly.entity_id
_entity_poly.type
_entity_poly.pdbx_seq_one_letter_code
_entity_poly.pdbx_strand_id
1 'polypeptide(L)'
;MAAILERDPGDKKMSEVLQSLFWILIFPGFLFTAVFGLVACWIVRKVSALVQWRVGPPFRQPFVDVLKLLGKEILIPEDAQQTVFLMAPIVGLAGVLLLSTMLWRITIAPARPFVGDIIVAIYLMVIPSLALILGSSASASPHAAVGTSREMKLVMGYELPLVLALVVVIIKTAGLIEPGQQLSLAAISQHTPVFSISGFLAFLVSLLCVQAKLGFVPFDIAESDTEVASGVIIEYSGALLAIWKIMQAMMLVALPLFLVMVFLGGFHFAGCPLARGIGKYVLVLVLLILIKNTNPRVRIDQAMKLFWVYCGLTLAIACLLAAMGNFYHIGWL
;
A
#
# COMPACT_ATOMS: atom_id res chain seq x y z
N MET A 1 48.33 21.22 -12.21
CA MET A 1 48.38 21.56 -10.78
C MET A 1 46.94 22.02 -10.38
N ALA A 2 46.04 21.09 -10.23
CA ALA A 2 44.65 21.31 -9.83
C ALA A 2 44.52 20.71 -8.44
N ALA A 3 44.42 21.58 -7.44
CA ALA A 3 44.19 21.20 -6.06
C ALA A 3 42.83 20.51 -5.95
N ILE A 4 42.86 19.22 -5.73
CA ILE A 4 41.71 18.43 -5.29
C ILE A 4 41.44 18.93 -3.87
N LEU A 5 40.45 19.82 -3.74
CA LEU A 5 39.90 20.22 -2.46
C LEU A 5 39.28 18.94 -1.85
N GLU A 6 40.05 18.30 -0.99
CA GLU A 6 39.56 17.27 -0.06
C GLU A 6 38.48 17.94 0.82
N ARG A 7 37.20 17.71 0.46
CA ARG A 7 36.11 18.15 1.32
C ARG A 7 36.25 17.44 2.66
N ASP A 8 36.22 18.21 3.73
CA ASP A 8 36.24 17.75 5.11
C ASP A 8 35.28 16.56 5.31
N PRO A 9 35.69 15.45 5.94
CA PRO A 9 34.84 14.29 6.19
C PRO A 9 33.56 14.65 6.96
N GLY A 10 33.55 15.75 7.72
CA GLY A 10 32.39 16.36 8.36
C GLY A 10 31.38 16.90 7.34
N ASP A 11 31.82 17.59 6.31
CA ASP A 11 30.97 18.15 5.24
C ASP A 11 30.33 17.07 4.38
N LYS A 12 31.03 15.96 4.14
CA LYS A 12 30.46 14.80 3.41
C LYS A 12 29.32 14.16 4.20
N LYS A 13 29.52 13.92 5.49
CA LYS A 13 28.45 13.35 6.34
C LYS A 13 27.23 14.27 6.44
N MET A 14 27.45 15.58 6.58
CA MET A 14 26.35 16.56 6.62
C MET A 14 25.57 16.58 5.30
N SER A 15 26.25 16.53 4.17
CA SER A 15 25.59 16.49 2.84
C SER A 15 24.80 15.20 2.62
N GLU A 16 25.29 14.05 3.09
CA GLU A 16 24.58 12.76 3.02
C GLU A 16 23.33 12.76 3.90
N VAL A 17 23.39 13.33 5.10
CA VAL A 17 22.22 13.47 5.98
C VAL A 17 21.17 14.39 5.36
N LEU A 18 21.57 15.56 4.85
CA LEU A 18 20.67 16.50 4.18
C LEU A 18 20.03 15.87 2.94
N GLN A 19 20.80 15.13 2.16
CA GLN A 19 20.28 14.42 1.01
C GLN A 19 19.28 13.33 1.41
N SER A 20 19.57 12.59 2.47
CA SER A 20 18.65 11.56 2.98
C SER A 20 17.35 12.18 3.52
N LEU A 21 17.43 13.30 4.24
CA LEU A 21 16.26 14.06 4.70
C LEU A 21 15.42 14.59 3.52
N PHE A 22 16.07 15.11 2.49
CA PHE A 22 15.39 15.55 1.27
C PHE A 22 14.64 14.40 0.60
N TRP A 23 15.25 13.22 0.49
CA TRP A 23 14.63 12.02 -0.08
C TRP A 23 13.42 11.53 0.73
N ILE A 24 13.47 11.64 2.05
CA ILE A 24 12.38 11.20 2.92
C ILE A 24 11.25 12.24 2.98
N LEU A 25 11.57 13.54 3.13
CA LEU A 25 10.56 14.55 3.40
C LEU A 25 9.97 15.18 2.13
N ILE A 26 10.77 15.38 1.07
CA ILE A 26 10.35 16.14 -0.10
C ILE A 26 10.12 15.22 -1.30
N PHE A 27 11.19 14.71 -1.89
CA PHE A 27 11.08 13.91 -3.13
C PHE A 27 12.01 12.69 -3.07
N PRO A 28 11.46 11.50 -3.34
CA PRO A 28 10.09 11.12 -3.63
C PRO A 28 9.27 10.76 -2.38
N GLY A 29 9.69 11.21 -1.21
CA GLY A 29 9.13 10.84 0.08
C GLY A 29 7.75 11.45 0.39
N PHE A 30 7.62 12.06 1.57
CA PHE A 30 6.34 12.48 2.13
C PHE A 30 5.54 13.42 1.24
N LEU A 31 6.12 14.58 0.88
CA LEU A 31 5.37 15.63 0.16
C LEU A 31 4.89 15.13 -1.21
N PHE A 32 5.79 14.52 -1.97
CA PHE A 32 5.47 14.00 -3.29
C PHE A 32 4.37 12.92 -3.21
N THR A 33 4.54 11.92 -2.34
CA THR A 33 3.57 10.81 -2.23
C THR A 33 2.24 11.28 -1.65
N ALA A 34 2.23 12.23 -0.71
CA ALA A 34 1.00 12.80 -0.17
C ALA A 34 0.20 13.57 -1.24
N VAL A 35 0.86 14.43 -2.02
CA VAL A 35 0.22 15.17 -3.11
C VAL A 35 -0.34 14.21 -4.16
N PHE A 36 0.48 13.24 -4.63
CA PHE A 36 0.01 12.21 -5.56
C PHE A 36 -1.12 11.37 -5.00
N GLY A 37 -1.09 11.05 -3.71
CA GLY A 37 -2.15 10.32 -3.01
C GLY A 37 -3.46 11.08 -2.98
N LEU A 38 -3.43 12.38 -2.71
CA LEU A 38 -4.63 13.22 -2.74
C LEU A 38 -5.21 13.33 -4.16
N VAL A 39 -4.36 13.41 -5.17
CA VAL A 39 -4.79 13.35 -6.58
C VAL A 39 -5.42 12.00 -6.91
N ALA A 40 -4.80 10.89 -6.48
CA ALA A 40 -5.36 9.54 -6.66
C ALA A 40 -6.71 9.39 -5.94
N CYS A 41 -6.85 9.91 -4.72
CA CYS A 41 -8.13 9.97 -4.01
C CYS A 41 -9.20 10.73 -4.79
N TRP A 42 -8.82 11.87 -5.40
CA TRP A 42 -9.75 12.60 -6.27
C TRP A 42 -10.17 11.78 -7.48
N ILE A 43 -9.22 11.10 -8.16
CA ILE A 43 -9.51 10.24 -9.31
C ILE A 43 -10.49 9.13 -8.90
N VAL A 44 -10.23 8.43 -7.80
CA VAL A 44 -11.11 7.36 -7.29
C VAL A 44 -12.52 7.89 -7.02
N ARG A 45 -12.64 9.04 -6.33
CA ARG A 45 -13.94 9.67 -6.04
C ARG A 45 -14.64 10.13 -7.32
N LYS A 46 -13.93 10.74 -8.27
CA LYS A 46 -14.47 11.25 -9.52
C LYS A 46 -14.94 10.13 -10.44
N VAL A 47 -14.11 9.09 -10.63
CA VAL A 47 -14.48 7.95 -11.46
C VAL A 47 -15.64 7.16 -10.84
N SER A 48 -15.62 6.92 -9.52
CA SER A 48 -16.76 6.28 -8.85
C SER A 48 -18.06 7.07 -9.00
N ALA A 49 -18.01 8.39 -8.91
CA ALA A 49 -19.19 9.23 -9.11
C ALA A 49 -19.70 9.15 -10.56
N LEU A 50 -18.81 9.17 -11.55
CA LEU A 50 -19.19 9.04 -12.97
C LEU A 50 -19.82 7.65 -13.26
N VAL A 51 -19.27 6.58 -12.71
CA VAL A 51 -19.87 5.24 -12.83
C VAL A 51 -21.26 5.17 -12.20
N GLN A 52 -21.50 5.97 -11.14
CA GLN A 52 -22.80 6.08 -10.47
C GLN A 52 -23.72 7.16 -11.05
N TRP A 53 -23.43 7.72 -12.24
CA TRP A 53 -24.19 8.80 -12.86
C TRP A 53 -24.28 10.08 -12.01
N ARG A 54 -23.23 10.38 -11.24
CA ARG A 54 -23.09 11.60 -10.41
C ARG A 54 -21.97 12.48 -10.94
N VAL A 55 -22.05 13.80 -10.69
CA VAL A 55 -21.05 14.78 -11.17
C VAL A 55 -19.67 14.61 -10.50
N GLY A 56 -19.64 14.14 -9.26
CA GLY A 56 -18.41 13.97 -8.48
C GLY A 56 -17.79 15.28 -7.98
N PRO A 57 -16.80 15.19 -7.06
CA PRO A 57 -16.19 16.35 -6.43
C PRO A 57 -15.24 17.10 -7.38
N PRO A 58 -14.98 18.42 -7.15
CA PRO A 58 -13.96 19.17 -7.85
C PRO A 58 -12.55 18.70 -7.45
N PHE A 59 -11.54 18.98 -8.30
CA PHE A 59 -10.15 18.58 -8.08
C PHE A 59 -9.58 19.04 -6.72
N ARG A 60 -9.96 20.23 -6.27
CA ARG A 60 -9.44 20.82 -5.03
C ARG A 60 -9.97 20.16 -3.75
N GLN A 61 -11.05 19.38 -3.84
CA GLN A 61 -11.76 18.88 -2.67
C GLN A 61 -10.88 18.08 -1.68
N PRO A 62 -10.08 17.09 -2.08
CA PRO A 62 -9.26 16.35 -1.13
C PRO A 62 -8.22 17.22 -0.39
N PHE A 63 -7.67 18.22 -1.08
CA PHE A 63 -6.72 19.17 -0.48
C PHE A 63 -7.40 20.08 0.54
N VAL A 64 -8.56 20.61 0.20
CA VAL A 64 -9.36 21.47 1.10
C VAL A 64 -9.84 20.66 2.31
N ASP A 65 -10.26 19.41 2.12
CA ASP A 65 -10.67 18.52 3.21
C ASP A 65 -9.54 18.34 4.26
N VAL A 66 -8.32 18.10 3.80
CA VAL A 66 -7.14 17.96 4.69
C VAL A 66 -6.81 19.28 5.38
N LEU A 67 -6.77 20.40 4.64
CA LEU A 67 -6.48 21.72 5.21
C LEU A 67 -7.53 22.14 6.26
N LYS A 68 -8.80 21.86 5.99
CA LYS A 68 -9.90 22.10 6.94
C LYS A 68 -9.74 21.28 8.23
N LEU A 69 -9.31 20.03 8.11
CA LEU A 69 -9.08 19.18 9.28
C LEU A 69 -7.87 19.65 10.10
N LEU A 70 -6.79 20.13 9.46
CA LEU A 70 -5.64 20.68 10.15
C LEU A 70 -5.95 21.94 10.96
N GLY A 71 -6.95 22.72 10.56
CA GLY A 71 -7.42 23.91 11.28
C GLY A 71 -8.46 23.64 12.36
N LYS A 72 -8.91 22.40 12.54
CA LYS A 72 -9.87 22.02 13.59
C LYS A 72 -9.20 21.63 14.88
N GLU A 73 -9.91 21.80 15.99
CA GLU A 73 -9.47 21.37 17.32
C GLU A 73 -9.36 19.84 17.41
N ILE A 74 -8.38 19.40 18.19
CA ILE A 74 -8.17 17.99 18.52
C ILE A 74 -8.97 17.70 19.76
N LEU A 75 -9.99 16.85 19.65
CA LEU A 75 -10.76 16.36 20.77
C LEU A 75 -10.22 14.99 21.18
N ILE A 76 -9.95 14.80 22.46
CA ILE A 76 -9.48 13.54 23.02
C ILE A 76 -10.55 13.07 24.00
N PRO A 77 -11.09 11.83 23.88
CA PRO A 77 -12.03 11.28 24.83
C PRO A 77 -11.43 11.22 26.25
N GLU A 78 -12.25 11.46 27.27
CA GLU A 78 -11.79 11.51 28.67
C GLU A 78 -11.16 10.20 29.14
N ASP A 79 -11.75 9.06 28.73
CA ASP A 79 -11.29 7.72 29.11
C ASP A 79 -10.20 7.17 28.18
N ALA A 80 -9.76 7.93 27.17
CA ALA A 80 -8.77 7.45 26.20
C ALA A 80 -7.36 7.39 26.78
N GLN A 81 -6.60 6.37 26.36
CA GLN A 81 -5.17 6.32 26.63
C GLN A 81 -4.43 7.31 25.70
N GLN A 82 -4.27 8.55 26.19
CA GLN A 82 -3.82 9.71 25.41
C GLN A 82 -2.55 9.45 24.62
N THR A 83 -1.52 8.83 25.22
CA THR A 83 -0.22 8.60 24.56
C THR A 83 -0.38 7.73 23.32
N VAL A 84 -1.07 6.60 23.42
CA VAL A 84 -1.26 5.68 22.28
C VAL A 84 -2.19 6.31 21.25
N PHE A 85 -3.26 6.97 21.68
CA PHE A 85 -4.22 7.64 20.81
C PHE A 85 -3.55 8.72 19.94
N LEU A 86 -2.65 9.54 20.51
CA LEU A 86 -1.92 10.59 19.79
C LEU A 86 -0.82 10.03 18.88
N MET A 87 -0.11 8.98 19.33
CA MET A 87 1.04 8.44 18.59
C MET A 87 0.64 7.51 17.45
N ALA A 88 -0.49 6.83 17.54
CA ALA A 88 -0.92 5.86 16.53
C ALA A 88 -0.99 6.44 15.10
N PRO A 89 -1.62 7.60 14.83
CA PRO A 89 -1.63 8.18 13.48
C PRO A 89 -0.22 8.48 12.94
N ILE A 90 0.68 8.94 13.82
CA ILE A 90 2.06 9.28 13.47
C ILE A 90 2.85 8.02 13.07
N VAL A 91 2.71 6.94 13.85
CA VAL A 91 3.35 5.65 13.56
C VAL A 91 2.81 5.06 12.25
N GLY A 92 1.49 5.11 12.04
CA GLY A 92 0.88 4.65 10.79
C GLY A 92 1.39 5.43 9.57
N LEU A 93 1.46 6.76 9.68
CA LEU A 93 2.00 7.63 8.63
C LEU A 93 3.48 7.32 8.36
N ALA A 94 4.29 7.14 9.41
CA ALA A 94 5.72 6.81 9.28
C ALA A 94 5.92 5.48 8.54
N GLY A 95 5.10 4.45 8.82
CA GLY A 95 5.14 3.17 8.11
C GLY A 95 4.90 3.32 6.61
N VAL A 96 3.87 4.06 6.22
CA VAL A 96 3.57 4.31 4.79
C VAL A 96 4.62 5.20 4.14
N LEU A 97 5.15 6.18 4.86
CA LEU A 97 6.22 7.04 4.39
C LEU A 97 7.47 6.22 4.04
N LEU A 98 7.90 5.34 4.94
CA LEU A 98 9.04 4.46 4.71
C LEU A 98 8.79 3.50 3.54
N LEU A 99 7.60 2.91 3.47
CA LEU A 99 7.20 2.06 2.34
C LEU A 99 7.29 2.82 1.01
N SER A 100 6.67 3.99 0.93
CA SER A 100 6.65 4.78 -0.31
C SER A 100 8.04 5.24 -0.74
N THR A 101 8.85 5.72 0.21
CA THR A 101 10.24 6.12 -0.10
C THR A 101 11.09 4.95 -0.58
N MET A 102 10.92 3.77 0.01
CA MET A 102 11.59 2.54 -0.41
C MET A 102 11.20 2.16 -1.85
N LEU A 103 9.90 2.10 -2.16
CA LEU A 103 9.41 1.76 -3.48
C LEU A 103 9.89 2.75 -4.56
N TRP A 104 9.83 4.05 -4.27
CA TRP A 104 10.31 5.07 -5.19
C TRP A 104 11.84 5.02 -5.38
N ARG A 105 12.60 4.76 -4.32
CA ARG A 105 14.06 4.61 -4.43
C ARG A 105 14.44 3.45 -5.34
N ILE A 106 13.81 2.31 -5.18
CA ILE A 106 14.03 1.13 -6.04
C ILE A 106 13.67 1.47 -7.49
N THR A 107 12.61 2.22 -7.70
CA THR A 107 12.15 2.63 -9.04
C THR A 107 13.11 3.62 -9.71
N ILE A 108 13.66 4.59 -8.98
CA ILE A 108 14.52 5.65 -9.51
C ILE A 108 15.98 5.18 -9.64
N ALA A 109 16.47 4.42 -8.68
CA ALA A 109 17.86 3.99 -8.59
C ALA A 109 17.97 2.46 -8.32
N PRO A 110 17.68 1.61 -9.31
CA PRO A 110 17.71 0.15 -9.15
C PRO A 110 19.12 -0.42 -8.91
N ALA A 111 20.17 0.40 -9.04
CA ALA A 111 21.56 -0.03 -8.99
C ALA A 111 22.07 -0.49 -7.61
N ARG A 112 21.29 -0.39 -6.54
CA ARG A 112 21.66 -0.84 -5.20
C ARG A 112 20.52 -1.64 -4.57
N PRO A 113 20.25 -2.88 -5.06
CA PRO A 113 19.23 -3.73 -4.46
C PRO A 113 19.65 -4.16 -3.05
N PHE A 114 18.76 -4.05 -2.10
CA PHE A 114 18.91 -4.67 -0.78
C PHE A 114 18.30 -6.08 -0.82
N VAL A 115 19.05 -7.07 -0.33
CA VAL A 115 18.63 -8.49 -0.39
C VAL A 115 17.54 -8.76 0.64
N GLY A 116 16.39 -8.34 0.53
CA GLY A 116 15.31 -8.52 1.52
C GLY A 116 14.27 -7.42 1.44
N ASP A 117 14.38 -6.58 0.41
CA ASP A 117 13.45 -5.49 0.17
C ASP A 117 11.97 -5.92 0.24
N ILE A 118 11.65 -7.11 -0.29
CA ILE A 118 10.29 -7.62 -0.29
C ILE A 118 9.78 -7.93 1.12
N ILE A 119 10.64 -8.46 1.99
CA ILE A 119 10.30 -8.76 3.39
C ILE A 119 10.05 -7.46 4.14
N VAL A 120 10.94 -6.48 3.97
CA VAL A 120 10.78 -5.15 4.59
C VAL A 120 9.50 -4.49 4.10
N ALA A 121 9.19 -4.58 2.79
CA ALA A 121 7.95 -4.03 2.24
C ALA A 121 6.70 -4.65 2.90
N ILE A 122 6.67 -5.98 3.09
CA ILE A 122 5.55 -6.66 3.76
C ILE A 122 5.35 -6.10 5.17
N TYR A 123 6.41 -6.02 5.98
CA TYR A 123 6.31 -5.50 7.34
C TYR A 123 5.87 -4.03 7.38
N LEU A 124 6.40 -3.20 6.50
CA LEU A 124 5.99 -1.79 6.40
C LEU A 124 4.52 -1.63 5.98
N MET A 125 3.99 -2.56 5.17
CA MET A 125 2.58 -2.57 4.79
C MET A 125 1.63 -2.94 5.92
N VAL A 126 2.09 -3.63 6.96
CA VAL A 126 1.29 -4.03 8.13
C VAL A 126 1.17 -2.88 9.14
N ILE A 127 2.20 -2.03 9.25
CA ILE A 127 2.26 -0.95 10.26
C ILE A 127 1.04 -0.03 10.26
N PRO A 128 0.51 0.45 9.11
CA PRO A 128 -0.67 1.32 9.09
C PRO A 128 -1.91 0.68 9.70
N SER A 129 -2.18 -0.58 9.37
CA SER A 129 -3.33 -1.32 9.91
C SER A 129 -3.16 -1.60 11.41
N LEU A 130 -1.96 -1.95 11.87
CA LEU A 130 -1.67 -2.11 13.30
C LEU A 130 -1.82 -0.79 14.06
N ALA A 131 -1.31 0.30 13.51
CA ALA A 131 -1.46 1.62 14.10
C ALA A 131 -2.94 2.01 14.23
N LEU A 132 -3.75 1.72 13.21
CA LEU A 132 -5.20 1.95 13.23
C LEU A 132 -5.88 1.14 14.34
N ILE A 133 -5.55 -0.15 14.48
CA ILE A 133 -6.05 -1.04 15.52
C ILE A 133 -5.68 -0.51 16.92
N LEU A 134 -4.42 -0.14 17.14
CA LEU A 134 -3.93 0.36 18.42
C LEU A 134 -4.58 1.70 18.78
N GLY A 135 -4.62 2.63 17.82
CA GLY A 135 -5.21 3.95 18.04
C GLY A 135 -6.71 3.89 18.33
N SER A 136 -7.43 3.07 17.59
CA SER A 136 -8.85 2.86 17.79
C SER A 136 -9.15 2.18 19.14
N SER A 137 -8.38 1.17 19.53
CA SER A 137 -8.55 0.51 20.84
C SER A 137 -8.24 1.45 22.01
N ALA A 138 -7.32 2.40 21.83
CA ALA A 138 -6.96 3.39 22.85
C ALA A 138 -8.03 4.46 23.07
N SER A 139 -9.03 4.58 22.20
CA SER A 139 -10.11 5.58 22.30
C SER A 139 -11.16 5.28 23.37
N ALA A 140 -11.17 4.06 23.92
CA ALA A 140 -12.14 3.55 24.91
C ALA A 140 -13.62 3.64 24.46
N SER A 141 -13.90 3.86 23.17
CA SER A 141 -15.24 3.94 22.60
C SER A 141 -15.78 2.55 22.24
N PRO A 142 -17.04 2.20 22.59
CA PRO A 142 -17.65 0.91 22.23
C PRO A 142 -17.71 0.69 20.69
N HIS A 143 -18.04 1.72 19.93
CA HIS A 143 -18.08 1.64 18.47
C HIS A 143 -16.70 1.41 17.85
N ALA A 144 -15.68 2.10 18.38
CA ALA A 144 -14.30 1.91 17.98
C ALA A 144 -13.82 0.49 18.31
N ALA A 145 -14.18 -0.07 19.46
CA ALA A 145 -13.83 -1.44 19.85
C ALA A 145 -14.41 -2.51 18.90
N VAL A 146 -15.66 -2.33 18.44
CA VAL A 146 -16.28 -3.21 17.44
C VAL A 146 -15.55 -3.08 16.10
N GLY A 147 -15.28 -1.85 15.64
CA GLY A 147 -14.49 -1.60 14.41
C GLY A 147 -13.11 -2.23 14.49
N THR A 148 -12.40 -2.05 15.59
CA THR A 148 -11.08 -2.63 15.86
C THR A 148 -11.06 -4.15 15.76
N SER A 149 -12.06 -4.82 16.37
CA SER A 149 -12.13 -6.29 16.31
C SER A 149 -12.38 -6.80 14.89
N ARG A 150 -13.13 -6.05 14.07
CA ARG A 150 -13.38 -6.36 12.66
C ARG A 150 -12.10 -6.14 11.83
N GLU A 151 -11.39 -5.04 12.06
CA GLU A 151 -10.13 -4.74 11.37
C GLU A 151 -9.07 -5.79 11.69
N MET A 152 -8.92 -6.19 12.96
CA MET A 152 -7.97 -7.23 13.36
C MET A 152 -8.23 -8.56 12.63
N LYS A 153 -9.48 -9.00 12.55
CA LYS A 153 -9.85 -10.21 11.80
C LYS A 153 -9.54 -10.05 10.31
N LEU A 154 -9.86 -8.90 9.73
CA LEU A 154 -9.64 -8.63 8.31
C LEU A 154 -8.14 -8.64 7.97
N VAL A 155 -7.30 -8.00 8.80
CA VAL A 155 -5.84 -8.03 8.67
C VAL A 155 -5.31 -9.45 8.67
N MET A 156 -5.69 -10.28 9.65
CA MET A 156 -5.31 -11.69 9.69
C MET A 156 -5.81 -12.46 8.47
N GLY A 157 -6.95 -12.04 7.90
CA GLY A 157 -7.53 -12.66 6.71
C GLY A 157 -6.70 -12.44 5.46
N TYR A 158 -6.33 -11.21 5.14
CA TYR A 158 -5.67 -10.88 3.86
C TYR A 158 -4.14 -10.96 3.88
N GLU A 159 -3.49 -10.90 5.07
CA GLU A 159 -2.02 -10.95 5.13
C GLU A 159 -1.46 -12.29 4.66
N LEU A 160 -2.04 -13.40 5.10
CA LEU A 160 -1.59 -14.73 4.71
C LEU A 160 -1.67 -14.95 3.18
N PRO A 161 -2.80 -14.68 2.49
CA PRO A 161 -2.86 -14.77 1.04
C PRO A 161 -1.90 -13.82 0.32
N LEU A 162 -1.70 -12.61 0.84
CA LEU A 162 -0.73 -11.68 0.24
C LEU A 162 0.70 -12.26 0.26
N VAL A 163 1.13 -12.79 1.40
CA VAL A 163 2.46 -13.43 1.52
C VAL A 163 2.56 -14.65 0.60
N LEU A 164 1.55 -15.50 0.54
CA LEU A 164 1.54 -16.66 -0.37
C LEU A 164 1.61 -16.24 -1.85
N ALA A 165 0.92 -15.16 -2.23
CA ALA A 165 1.00 -14.63 -3.59
C ALA A 165 2.43 -14.15 -3.94
N LEU A 166 3.14 -13.55 -2.99
CA LEU A 166 4.54 -13.17 -3.17
C LEU A 166 5.45 -14.39 -3.28
N VAL A 167 5.18 -15.46 -2.52
CA VAL A 167 5.91 -16.73 -2.66
C VAL A 167 5.76 -17.31 -4.07
N VAL A 168 4.56 -17.26 -4.67
CA VAL A 168 4.36 -17.67 -6.07
C VAL A 168 5.27 -16.89 -7.02
N VAL A 169 5.36 -15.57 -6.84
CA VAL A 169 6.22 -14.71 -7.67
C VAL A 169 7.69 -15.08 -7.47
N ILE A 170 8.15 -15.26 -6.23
CA ILE A 170 9.53 -15.63 -5.92
C ILE A 170 9.88 -16.99 -6.55
N ILE A 171 9.02 -17.99 -6.44
CA ILE A 171 9.22 -19.30 -7.08
C ILE A 171 9.35 -19.14 -8.59
N LYS A 172 8.44 -18.34 -9.21
CA LYS A 172 8.43 -18.13 -10.65
C LYS A 172 9.66 -17.41 -11.17
N THR A 173 10.19 -16.47 -10.41
CA THR A 173 11.37 -15.68 -10.79
C THR A 173 12.69 -16.30 -10.35
N ALA A 174 12.67 -17.30 -9.47
CA ALA A 174 13.87 -17.93 -8.91
C ALA A 174 14.83 -18.50 -9.97
N GLY A 175 14.31 -19.01 -11.08
CA GLY A 175 15.12 -19.52 -12.19
C GLY A 175 15.69 -18.44 -13.12
N LEU A 176 15.27 -17.20 -12.97
CA LEU A 176 15.63 -16.06 -13.86
C LEU A 176 16.55 -15.05 -13.16
N ILE A 177 16.61 -15.10 -11.83
CA ILE A 177 17.37 -14.17 -10.98
C ILE A 177 18.60 -14.88 -10.43
N GLU A 178 19.71 -14.14 -10.27
CA GLU A 178 20.94 -14.68 -9.69
C GLU A 178 20.72 -15.23 -8.27
N PRO A 179 21.41 -16.34 -7.90
CA PRO A 179 21.35 -16.89 -6.56
C PRO A 179 21.74 -15.84 -5.51
N GLY A 180 20.86 -15.60 -4.53
CA GLY A 180 21.05 -14.60 -3.48
C GLY A 180 20.30 -13.28 -3.68
N GLN A 181 19.79 -12.98 -4.88
CA GLN A 181 18.99 -11.75 -5.13
C GLN A 181 17.49 -12.02 -5.32
N GLN A 182 17.04 -13.24 -5.07
CA GLN A 182 15.65 -13.69 -5.29
C GLN A 182 14.61 -12.92 -4.45
N LEU A 183 15.02 -12.36 -3.31
CA LEU A 183 14.19 -11.57 -2.42
C LEU A 183 14.34 -10.05 -2.66
N SER A 184 15.09 -9.65 -3.67
CA SER A 184 15.23 -8.25 -4.04
C SER A 184 14.06 -7.80 -4.92
N LEU A 185 13.33 -6.79 -4.47
CA LEU A 185 12.23 -6.19 -5.22
C LEU A 185 12.73 -5.55 -6.54
N ALA A 186 13.97 -5.03 -6.55
CA ALA A 186 14.58 -4.49 -7.75
C ALA A 186 14.81 -5.57 -8.83
N ALA A 187 15.25 -6.77 -8.45
CA ALA A 187 15.45 -7.88 -9.37
C ALA A 187 14.10 -8.43 -9.87
N ILE A 188 13.11 -8.61 -8.98
CA ILE A 188 11.76 -9.07 -9.33
C ILE A 188 11.09 -8.08 -10.29
N SER A 189 11.27 -6.77 -10.10
CA SER A 189 10.66 -5.73 -10.93
C SER A 189 11.16 -5.69 -12.38
N GLN A 190 12.17 -6.46 -12.74
CA GLN A 190 12.62 -6.62 -14.13
C GLN A 190 11.83 -7.69 -14.89
N HIS A 191 11.07 -8.51 -14.17
CA HIS A 191 10.27 -9.59 -14.74
C HIS A 191 8.78 -9.27 -14.68
N THR A 192 7.99 -9.92 -15.54
CA THR A 192 6.53 -9.75 -15.62
C THR A 192 5.81 -11.07 -15.34
N PRO A 193 5.76 -11.53 -14.08
CA PRO A 193 5.15 -12.81 -13.73
C PRO A 193 3.67 -12.94 -14.13
N VAL A 194 2.96 -11.82 -14.25
CA VAL A 194 1.52 -11.79 -14.57
C VAL A 194 1.16 -12.49 -15.90
N PHE A 195 2.09 -12.62 -16.82
CA PHE A 195 1.84 -13.29 -18.10
C PHE A 195 1.88 -14.83 -18.02
N SER A 196 2.18 -15.40 -16.84
CA SER A 196 1.99 -16.82 -16.58
C SER A 196 0.67 -17.08 -15.87
N ILE A 197 0.10 -18.30 -16.01
CA ILE A 197 -1.16 -18.68 -15.35
C ILE A 197 -1.02 -18.55 -13.83
N SER A 198 0.07 -19.07 -13.27
CA SER A 198 0.35 -18.98 -11.83
C SER A 198 0.50 -17.54 -11.35
N GLY A 199 1.23 -16.72 -12.10
CA GLY A 199 1.42 -15.29 -11.78
C GLY A 199 0.13 -14.47 -11.92
N PHE A 200 -0.72 -14.78 -12.91
CA PHE A 200 -2.01 -14.13 -13.07
C PHE A 200 -2.97 -14.43 -11.90
N LEU A 201 -3.04 -15.70 -11.46
CA LEU A 201 -3.83 -16.08 -10.29
C LEU A 201 -3.33 -15.37 -9.02
N ALA A 202 -2.01 -15.33 -8.82
CA ALA A 202 -1.41 -14.62 -7.71
C ALA A 202 -1.69 -13.10 -7.77
N PHE A 203 -1.66 -12.49 -8.95
CA PHE A 203 -2.02 -11.09 -9.16
C PHE A 203 -3.46 -10.79 -8.79
N LEU A 204 -4.42 -11.62 -9.21
CA LEU A 204 -5.83 -11.45 -8.86
C LEU A 204 -6.07 -11.51 -7.35
N VAL A 205 -5.44 -12.47 -6.67
CA VAL A 205 -5.55 -12.57 -5.22
C VAL A 205 -4.89 -11.38 -4.53
N SER A 206 -3.70 -10.96 -4.98
CA SER A 206 -3.01 -9.78 -4.44
C SER A 206 -3.83 -8.50 -4.63
N LEU A 207 -4.55 -8.37 -5.75
CA LEU A 207 -5.44 -7.24 -6.00
C LEU A 207 -6.58 -7.18 -4.96
N LEU A 208 -7.19 -8.34 -4.61
CA LEU A 208 -8.20 -8.42 -3.55
C LEU A 208 -7.61 -8.11 -2.17
N CYS A 209 -6.39 -8.58 -1.88
CA CYS A 209 -5.71 -8.25 -0.62
C CYS A 209 -5.41 -6.75 -0.50
N VAL A 210 -4.96 -6.11 -1.58
CA VAL A 210 -4.74 -4.66 -1.63
C VAL A 210 -6.05 -3.89 -1.49
N GLN A 211 -7.14 -4.37 -2.09
CA GLN A 211 -8.48 -3.80 -1.93
C GLN A 211 -8.90 -3.80 -0.45
N ALA A 212 -8.66 -4.90 0.26
CA ALA A 212 -8.94 -5.01 1.69
C ALA A 212 -8.05 -4.09 2.54
N LYS A 213 -6.74 -4.02 2.24
CA LYS A 213 -5.80 -3.12 2.90
C LYS A 213 -6.15 -1.63 2.75
N LEU A 214 -6.74 -1.26 1.61
CA LEU A 214 -7.20 0.11 1.37
C LEU A 214 -8.55 0.42 2.06
N GLY A 215 -9.18 -0.55 2.72
CA GLY A 215 -10.51 -0.39 3.30
C GLY A 215 -11.57 -0.06 2.25
N PHE A 216 -11.41 -0.50 1.00
CA PHE A 216 -12.37 -0.24 -0.06
C PHE A 216 -13.43 -1.33 -0.11
N VAL A 217 -14.67 -0.95 -0.50
CA VAL A 217 -15.73 -1.91 -0.83
C VAL A 217 -15.16 -2.95 -1.82
N PRO A 218 -15.39 -4.24 -1.59
CA PRO A 218 -16.32 -4.91 -0.69
C PRO A 218 -15.84 -5.12 0.76
N PHE A 219 -14.61 -4.76 1.11
CA PHE A 219 -13.97 -5.04 2.40
C PHE A 219 -13.96 -3.85 3.37
N ASP A 220 -14.78 -2.84 3.14
CA ASP A 220 -15.03 -1.69 4.02
C ASP A 220 -15.88 -2.10 5.25
N ILE A 221 -15.33 -3.03 6.05
CA ILE A 221 -16.07 -3.68 7.14
C ILE A 221 -15.84 -2.96 8.48
N ALA A 222 -14.62 -2.46 8.68
CA ALA A 222 -14.21 -1.80 9.92
C ALA A 222 -14.63 -0.33 9.98
N GLU A 223 -14.67 0.35 8.81
CA GLU A 223 -15.01 1.77 8.66
C GLU A 223 -16.45 1.98 8.13
N SER A 224 -17.30 0.95 8.12
CA SER A 224 -18.64 1.01 7.56
C SER A 224 -19.53 2.04 8.25
N ASP A 225 -19.86 3.13 7.58
CA ASP A 225 -20.74 4.20 8.11
C ASP A 225 -22.14 3.70 8.47
N THR A 226 -22.65 2.71 7.73
CA THR A 226 -24.02 2.20 7.93
C THR A 226 -24.14 1.18 9.06
N GLU A 227 -23.05 0.55 9.49
CA GLU A 227 -23.07 -0.49 10.52
C GLU A 227 -22.46 -0.03 11.85
N VAL A 228 -21.36 0.74 11.78
CA VAL A 228 -20.53 1.10 12.95
C VAL A 228 -20.20 2.60 13.01
N ALA A 229 -20.89 3.44 12.23
CA ALA A 229 -20.72 4.91 12.22
C ALA A 229 -19.25 5.36 12.09
N SER A 230 -18.53 4.87 11.07
CA SER A 230 -17.08 5.08 10.84
C SER A 230 -16.13 4.31 11.78
N GLY A 231 -16.66 3.49 12.68
CA GLY A 231 -15.96 2.48 13.46
C GLY A 231 -14.60 2.88 14.04
N VAL A 232 -13.52 2.44 13.39
CA VAL A 232 -12.13 2.60 13.87
C VAL A 232 -11.68 4.05 13.99
N ILE A 233 -12.21 4.98 13.21
CA ILE A 233 -11.79 6.39 13.22
C ILE A 233 -12.82 7.34 13.81
N ILE A 234 -13.88 6.83 14.46
CA ILE A 234 -15.02 7.63 14.94
C ILE A 234 -14.61 8.74 15.92
N GLU A 235 -13.67 8.44 16.83
CA GLU A 235 -13.23 9.37 17.86
C GLU A 235 -12.12 10.33 17.41
N TYR A 236 -11.54 10.08 16.23
CA TYR A 236 -10.49 10.95 15.72
C TYR A 236 -11.06 12.23 15.14
N SER A 237 -10.53 13.38 15.58
CA SER A 237 -10.92 14.71 15.11
C SER A 237 -9.71 15.58 14.78
N GLY A 238 -9.94 16.70 14.11
CA GLY A 238 -8.92 17.71 13.81
C GLY A 238 -7.71 17.18 13.07
N ALA A 239 -6.52 17.57 13.52
CA ALA A 239 -5.26 17.23 12.88
C ALA A 239 -4.94 15.73 12.90
N LEU A 240 -5.37 14.97 13.92
CA LEU A 240 -5.17 13.53 13.98
C LEU A 240 -5.94 12.81 12.87
N LEU A 241 -7.18 13.22 12.62
CA LEU A 241 -7.96 12.71 11.49
C LEU A 241 -7.35 13.10 10.14
N ALA A 242 -6.75 14.29 10.03
CA ALA A 242 -6.03 14.71 8.83
C ALA A 242 -4.85 13.77 8.55
N ILE A 243 -4.08 13.39 9.57
CA ILE A 243 -2.95 12.44 9.44
C ILE A 243 -3.46 11.09 8.94
N TRP A 244 -4.56 10.55 9.47
CA TRP A 244 -5.17 9.31 8.98
C TRP A 244 -5.59 9.42 7.50
N LYS A 245 -6.20 10.53 7.08
CA LYS A 245 -6.59 10.75 5.68
C LYS A 245 -5.40 10.88 4.74
N ILE A 246 -4.32 11.54 5.16
CA ILE A 246 -3.06 11.60 4.40
C ILE A 246 -2.44 10.21 4.30
N MET A 247 -2.39 9.44 5.39
CA MET A 247 -1.89 8.07 5.40
C MET A 247 -2.65 7.18 4.41
N GLN A 248 -3.99 7.20 4.44
CA GLN A 248 -4.83 6.45 3.50
C GLN A 248 -4.58 6.89 2.03
N ALA A 249 -4.40 8.19 1.79
CA ALA A 249 -4.07 8.71 0.47
C ALA A 249 -2.69 8.23 -0.02
N MET A 250 -1.68 8.22 0.85
CA MET A 250 -0.35 7.70 0.53
C MET A 250 -0.38 6.18 0.28
N MET A 251 -1.16 5.42 1.05
CA MET A 251 -1.37 3.98 0.80
C MET A 251 -1.97 3.71 -0.57
N LEU A 252 -2.90 4.56 -1.03
CA LEU A 252 -3.50 4.45 -2.36
C LEU A 252 -2.47 4.61 -3.49
N VAL A 253 -1.32 5.25 -3.24
CA VAL A 253 -0.20 5.28 -4.18
C VAL A 253 0.73 4.10 -4.00
N ALA A 254 1.13 3.83 -2.75
CA ALA A 254 2.16 2.84 -2.45
C ALA A 254 1.73 1.41 -2.80
N LEU A 255 0.48 1.00 -2.49
CA LEU A 255 0.03 -0.36 -2.71
C LEU A 255 -0.14 -0.73 -4.20
N PRO A 256 -0.79 0.09 -5.05
CA PRO A 256 -0.81 -0.18 -6.49
C PRO A 256 0.59 -0.14 -7.13
N LEU A 257 1.46 0.78 -6.68
CA LEU A 257 2.86 0.84 -7.12
C LEU A 257 3.60 -0.46 -6.79
N PHE A 258 3.40 -1.00 -5.58
CA PHE A 258 3.95 -2.29 -5.18
C PHE A 258 3.47 -3.43 -6.10
N LEU A 259 2.17 -3.51 -6.41
CA LEU A 259 1.64 -4.51 -7.34
C LEU A 259 2.25 -4.38 -8.75
N VAL A 260 2.46 -3.16 -9.23
CA VAL A 260 3.12 -2.91 -10.52
C VAL A 260 4.56 -3.41 -10.49
N MET A 261 5.29 -3.18 -9.40
CA MET A 261 6.67 -3.62 -9.27
C MET A 261 6.81 -5.15 -9.21
N VAL A 262 5.90 -5.80 -8.48
CA VAL A 262 5.96 -7.25 -8.27
C VAL A 262 5.45 -8.04 -9.47
N PHE A 263 4.34 -7.62 -10.09
CA PHE A 263 3.65 -8.43 -11.11
C PHE A 263 3.82 -7.91 -12.54
N LEU A 264 3.92 -6.60 -12.72
CA LEU A 264 3.86 -5.96 -14.04
C LEU A 264 5.22 -5.48 -14.56
N GLY A 265 6.33 -5.84 -13.89
CA GLY A 265 7.67 -5.50 -14.34
C GLY A 265 8.00 -4.02 -14.16
N GLY A 266 7.68 -3.45 -13.00
CA GLY A 266 8.12 -2.15 -12.51
C GLY A 266 7.92 -0.94 -13.43
N PHE A 267 8.55 0.16 -13.01
CA PHE A 267 8.67 1.40 -13.77
C PHE A 267 10.09 1.58 -14.31
N HIS A 268 10.22 2.04 -15.53
CA HIS A 268 11.51 2.45 -16.09
C HIS A 268 11.41 3.92 -16.50
N PHE A 269 12.32 4.75 -16.00
CA PHE A 269 12.27 6.21 -16.20
C PHE A 269 12.84 6.72 -17.54
N ALA A 270 13.46 5.88 -18.36
CA ALA A 270 14.14 6.31 -19.58
C ALA A 270 13.24 6.26 -20.83
N GLY A 271 12.60 7.36 -21.19
CA GLY A 271 11.86 7.51 -22.47
C GLY A 271 10.42 6.98 -22.47
N CYS A 272 9.98 6.32 -23.57
CA CYS A 272 8.65 5.68 -23.69
C CYS A 272 8.24 4.72 -22.55
N PRO A 273 9.15 4.09 -21.79
CA PRO A 273 8.83 3.29 -20.61
C PRO A 273 8.14 4.03 -19.47
N LEU A 274 8.35 5.35 -19.30
CA LEU A 274 7.64 6.11 -18.28
C LEU A 274 6.11 6.12 -18.51
N ALA A 275 5.70 6.36 -19.75
CA ALA A 275 4.28 6.33 -20.11
C ALA A 275 3.68 4.93 -19.90
N ARG A 276 4.44 3.87 -20.19
CA ARG A 276 4.04 2.48 -19.89
C ARG A 276 3.92 2.22 -18.40
N GLY A 277 4.83 2.74 -17.58
CA GLY A 277 4.77 2.63 -16.12
C GLY A 277 3.52 3.31 -15.55
N ILE A 278 3.25 4.55 -15.97
CA ILE A 278 2.03 5.28 -15.60
C ILE A 278 0.79 4.51 -16.05
N GLY A 279 0.79 3.97 -17.28
CA GLY A 279 -0.30 3.17 -17.81
C GLY A 279 -0.59 1.91 -16.96
N LYS A 280 0.46 1.20 -16.50
CA LYS A 280 0.33 0.05 -15.59
C LYS A 280 -0.28 0.45 -14.23
N TYR A 281 0.19 1.57 -13.67
CA TYR A 281 -0.36 2.09 -12.42
C TYR A 281 -1.83 2.48 -12.56
N VAL A 282 -2.18 3.21 -13.63
CA VAL A 282 -3.56 3.59 -13.93
C VAL A 282 -4.43 2.35 -14.14
N LEU A 283 -3.93 1.32 -14.82
CA LEU A 283 -4.64 0.05 -15.01
C LEU A 283 -4.98 -0.61 -13.67
N VAL A 284 -4.01 -0.74 -12.75
CA VAL A 284 -4.25 -1.30 -11.41
C VAL A 284 -5.26 -0.44 -10.64
N LEU A 285 -5.13 0.88 -10.70
CA LEU A 285 -6.05 1.80 -10.04
C LEU A 285 -7.48 1.68 -10.61
N VAL A 286 -7.64 1.56 -11.92
CA VAL A 286 -8.94 1.34 -12.58
C VAL A 286 -9.54 -0.01 -12.14
N LEU A 287 -8.74 -1.08 -12.05
CA LEU A 287 -9.20 -2.37 -11.56
C LEU A 287 -9.73 -2.27 -10.11
N LEU A 288 -9.01 -1.57 -9.23
CA LEU A 288 -9.46 -1.32 -7.85
C LEU A 288 -10.78 -0.53 -7.81
N ILE A 289 -10.92 0.49 -8.66
CA ILE A 289 -12.16 1.28 -8.77
C ILE A 289 -13.31 0.43 -9.30
N LEU A 290 -13.08 -0.43 -10.29
CA LEU A 290 -14.10 -1.35 -10.81
C LEU A 290 -14.57 -2.31 -9.73
N ILE A 291 -13.65 -2.97 -9.02
CA ILE A 291 -14.00 -3.87 -7.91
C ILE A 291 -14.83 -3.12 -6.87
N LYS A 292 -14.43 -1.89 -6.52
CA LYS A 292 -15.14 -1.04 -5.55
C LYS A 292 -16.59 -0.75 -5.95
N ASN A 293 -16.86 -0.54 -7.24
CA ASN A 293 -18.18 -0.10 -7.70
C ASN A 293 -19.08 -1.25 -8.16
N THR A 294 -18.52 -2.43 -8.49
CA THR A 294 -19.30 -3.58 -8.97
C THR A 294 -19.74 -4.54 -7.87
N ASN A 295 -18.99 -4.58 -6.76
CA ASN A 295 -19.25 -5.54 -5.69
C ASN A 295 -20.03 -4.93 -4.53
N PRO A 296 -21.00 -5.65 -3.94
CA PRO A 296 -21.64 -5.27 -2.69
C PRO A 296 -20.67 -5.45 -1.50
N ARG A 297 -20.99 -4.83 -0.37
CA ARG A 297 -20.26 -5.07 0.91
C ARG A 297 -20.40 -6.51 1.35
N VAL A 298 -19.33 -7.06 1.86
CA VAL A 298 -19.23 -8.44 2.35
C VAL A 298 -19.20 -8.45 3.88
N ARG A 299 -19.85 -9.44 4.51
CA ARG A 299 -19.76 -9.63 5.97
C ARG A 299 -18.40 -10.20 6.35
N ILE A 300 -17.97 -9.95 7.58
CA ILE A 300 -16.66 -10.40 8.08
C ILE A 300 -16.45 -11.92 7.93
N ASP A 301 -17.48 -12.74 8.19
CA ASP A 301 -17.41 -14.19 8.06
C ASP A 301 -17.21 -14.64 6.61
N GLN A 302 -17.86 -13.94 5.68
CA GLN A 302 -17.71 -14.19 4.24
C GLN A 302 -16.33 -13.73 3.75
N ALA A 303 -15.82 -12.59 4.24
CA ALA A 303 -14.48 -12.12 3.92
C ALA A 303 -13.41 -13.09 4.40
N MET A 304 -13.54 -13.62 5.62
CA MET A 304 -12.62 -14.63 6.16
C MET A 304 -12.64 -15.92 5.32
N LYS A 305 -13.83 -16.41 4.93
CA LYS A 305 -13.94 -17.57 4.03
C LYS A 305 -13.31 -17.28 2.67
N LEU A 306 -13.52 -16.07 2.13
CA LEU A 306 -12.93 -15.67 0.85
C LEU A 306 -11.40 -15.73 0.90
N PHE A 307 -10.78 -15.11 1.89
CA PHE A 307 -9.33 -15.03 1.99
C PHE A 307 -8.69 -16.36 2.36
N TRP A 308 -9.22 -17.07 3.34
CA TRP A 308 -8.59 -18.31 3.84
C TRP A 308 -8.87 -19.51 2.95
N VAL A 309 -10.12 -19.68 2.50
CA VAL A 309 -10.50 -20.86 1.73
C VAL A 309 -10.27 -20.62 0.23
N TYR A 310 -10.97 -19.64 -0.35
CA TYR A 310 -10.93 -19.49 -1.81
C TYR A 310 -9.58 -18.91 -2.29
N CYS A 311 -9.10 -17.84 -1.70
CA CYS A 311 -7.80 -17.28 -2.06
C CYS A 311 -6.64 -18.21 -1.66
N GLY A 312 -6.71 -18.86 -0.50
CA GLY A 312 -5.72 -19.84 -0.07
C GLY A 312 -5.62 -21.02 -1.02
N LEU A 313 -6.77 -21.57 -1.47
CA LEU A 313 -6.82 -22.69 -2.39
C LEU A 313 -6.32 -22.30 -3.79
N THR A 314 -6.71 -21.14 -4.30
CA THR A 314 -6.21 -20.62 -5.58
C THR A 314 -4.72 -20.40 -5.57
N LEU A 315 -4.16 -19.91 -4.46
CA LEU A 315 -2.71 -19.70 -4.31
C LEU A 315 -1.95 -21.02 -4.13
N ALA A 316 -2.52 -22.01 -3.44
CA ALA A 316 -1.92 -23.35 -3.37
C ALA A 316 -1.80 -23.96 -4.77
N ILE A 317 -2.85 -23.85 -5.61
CA ILE A 317 -2.80 -24.28 -7.01
C ILE A 317 -1.76 -23.46 -7.79
N ALA A 318 -1.72 -22.14 -7.62
CA ALA A 318 -0.74 -21.28 -8.27
C ALA A 318 0.71 -21.62 -7.88
N CYS A 319 0.98 -21.95 -6.59
CA CYS A 319 2.29 -22.41 -6.14
C CYS A 319 2.70 -23.72 -6.81
N LEU A 320 1.79 -24.69 -6.90
CA LEU A 320 2.05 -25.96 -7.58
C LEU A 320 2.34 -25.74 -9.08
N LEU A 321 1.55 -24.91 -9.76
CA LEU A 321 1.77 -24.58 -11.17
C LEU A 321 3.11 -23.87 -11.38
N ALA A 322 3.47 -22.91 -10.50
CA ALA A 322 4.75 -22.22 -10.57
C ALA A 322 5.95 -23.17 -10.35
N ALA A 323 5.83 -24.09 -9.39
CA ALA A 323 6.85 -25.12 -9.12
C ALA A 323 7.00 -26.09 -10.31
N MET A 324 5.91 -26.55 -10.87
CA MET A 324 5.91 -27.39 -12.08
C MET A 324 6.49 -26.63 -13.29
N GLY A 325 6.10 -25.38 -13.48
CA GLY A 325 6.63 -24.53 -14.55
C GLY A 325 8.15 -24.38 -14.48
N ASN A 326 8.71 -24.20 -13.27
CA ASN A 326 10.16 -24.16 -13.05
C ASN A 326 10.83 -25.51 -13.29
N PHE A 327 10.23 -26.60 -12.81
CA PHE A 327 10.80 -27.94 -12.96
C PHE A 327 10.83 -28.41 -14.42
N TYR A 328 9.78 -28.16 -15.18
CA TYR A 328 9.66 -28.54 -16.60
C TYR A 328 10.14 -27.47 -17.56
N HIS A 329 10.66 -26.33 -17.07
CA HIS A 329 11.06 -25.16 -17.88
C HIS A 329 9.93 -24.61 -18.78
N ILE A 330 8.68 -24.71 -18.33
CA ILE A 330 7.53 -24.23 -19.06
C ILE A 330 7.20 -22.79 -18.64
N GLY A 331 7.53 -21.81 -19.47
CA GLY A 331 7.43 -20.39 -19.13
C GLY A 331 6.01 -19.87 -18.85
N TRP A 332 4.96 -20.46 -19.45
CA TRP A 332 3.58 -20.02 -19.33
C TRP A 332 2.79 -20.64 -18.16
N LEU A 333 3.30 -21.67 -17.49
CA LEU A 333 2.80 -22.20 -16.24
C LEU A 333 3.29 -21.37 -15.07
#